data_16be0769dc8d43c7494db3c5e9047069
#
_entry.id   16be0769dc8d43c7494db3c5e9047069
#
_cell.length_a   1.000
_cell.length_b   1.000
_cell.length_c   1.000
_cell.angle_alpha   90.00
_cell.angle_beta   90.00
_cell.angle_gamma   90.00
#
_symmetry.space_group_name_H-M   'P 1'
#
loop_
_entity.id
_entity.type
_entity.pdbx_description
1 polymer ?
#
loop_
_entity_poly.entity_id
_entity_poly.type
_entity_poly.pdbx_seq_one_letter_code
_entity_poly.pdbx_strand_id
1 'polypeptide(L)'
;MLPLPEDKHSPDNRYSILSVLSPRSFSPYNLSMRSPLPLALSLLLLGVATCAHAARDLTFYLVSDVHVGMDYRKTTPPFGSEAFNSHVAQTLEVLGKVPGTEWPPSGPVAEAMKGKGPVPRPAGMIVAGDLTEVGNAKQWQDFDRLLPWQGSTPGKYPTYALAGNHDGGSAGPVRQGLRERNRGMLAAGLVATLSDDALHSAWTWQGVHFINVNLYPGDGVKAGAKETSMWNPESSLSFLKSRLAKIGATEPVVIAMHLDFSARSTWWDQPKRKAFYEAIKGHNIIALLHGHTHDITRLRFPEDKDYADFGGTGPRFDCFSAGAFKPDAKDGKPFPGPRYPCECYVFRIVDDVLVAAHYTAEPGGWNTSKHAPQLTFVKDIKVK
;
A
#
# COMPACT_ATOMS: atom_id res chain seq x y z
N MET A 1 21.78 -51.87 -0.96
CA MET A 1 21.72 -52.00 -2.42
C MET A 1 20.47 -52.76 -2.80
N LEU A 2 19.46 -52.11 -3.27
CA LEU A 2 18.32 -52.66 -4.00
C LEU A 2 17.86 -51.57 -4.97
N PRO A 3 17.58 -51.86 -6.24
CA PRO A 3 17.33 -50.88 -7.27
C PRO A 3 15.87 -50.42 -7.31
N LEU A 4 15.66 -49.20 -7.73
CA LEU A 4 14.35 -48.59 -8.02
C LEU A 4 13.81 -49.11 -9.37
N PRO A 5 12.50 -49.21 -9.55
CA PRO A 5 11.92 -49.51 -10.84
C PRO A 5 11.73 -48.24 -11.70
N GLU A 6 12.08 -48.37 -12.97
CA GLU A 6 11.70 -47.47 -14.05
C GLU A 6 10.21 -47.61 -14.38
N ASP A 7 9.51 -46.51 -14.55
CA ASP A 7 8.20 -46.50 -15.21
C ASP A 7 8.22 -45.56 -16.41
N LYS A 8 8.09 -46.21 -17.58
CA LYS A 8 7.76 -45.63 -18.88
C LYS A 8 6.25 -45.48 -18.98
N HIS A 9 5.73 -44.33 -19.38
CA HIS A 9 4.66 -44.19 -20.37
C HIS A 9 4.34 -42.74 -20.68
N SER A 10 4.65 -42.38 -21.92
CA SER A 10 4.01 -41.28 -22.67
C SER A 10 2.76 -41.82 -23.37
N PRO A 11 1.72 -41.04 -23.55
CA PRO A 11 1.29 -40.85 -24.94
C PRO A 11 0.99 -39.41 -25.34
N ASP A 12 1.42 -39.14 -26.55
CA ASP A 12 0.97 -38.05 -27.44
C ASP A 12 -0.55 -37.86 -27.47
N ASN A 13 -0.99 -36.62 -27.42
CA ASN A 13 -2.30 -36.27 -27.95
C ASN A 13 -2.22 -34.92 -28.68
N ARG A 14 -2.07 -35.02 -30.00
CA ARG A 14 -2.25 -33.93 -30.97
C ARG A 14 -3.74 -33.79 -31.25
N TYR A 15 -4.31 -32.65 -30.98
CA TYR A 15 -5.59 -32.26 -31.62
C TYR A 15 -5.36 -31.07 -32.54
N SER A 16 -5.45 -31.37 -33.84
CA SER A 16 -5.61 -30.42 -34.91
C SER A 16 -7.08 -30.03 -35.00
N ILE A 17 -7.37 -28.73 -34.95
CA ILE A 17 -8.68 -28.22 -35.39
C ILE A 17 -8.44 -27.22 -36.52
N LEU A 18 -8.76 -27.65 -37.71
CA LEU A 18 -9.00 -26.82 -38.89
C LEU A 18 -10.39 -26.21 -38.76
N SER A 19 -10.49 -24.89 -38.84
CA SER A 19 -11.74 -24.21 -39.16
C SER A 19 -11.53 -23.29 -40.34
N VAL A 20 -12.18 -23.68 -41.42
CA VAL A 20 -12.35 -22.98 -42.68
C VAL A 20 -13.33 -21.84 -42.50
N LEU A 21 -12.96 -20.64 -42.82
CA LEU A 21 -13.90 -19.53 -43.03
C LEU A 21 -13.76 -18.98 -44.48
N SER A 22 -14.85 -19.10 -45.18
CA SER A 22 -15.11 -18.64 -46.54
C SER A 22 -15.31 -17.11 -46.58
N PRO A 23 -14.82 -16.38 -47.60
CA PRO A 23 -15.09 -14.96 -47.75
C PRO A 23 -16.42 -14.72 -48.49
N ARG A 24 -17.28 -13.90 -47.90
CA ARG A 24 -18.47 -13.38 -48.61
C ARG A 24 -18.09 -12.09 -49.33
N SER A 25 -18.34 -12.13 -50.65
CA SER A 25 -18.30 -11.01 -51.57
C SER A 25 -19.43 -10.01 -51.31
N PHE A 26 -19.14 -8.73 -51.26
CA PHE A 26 -20.12 -7.66 -51.35
C PHE A 26 -19.95 -6.89 -52.65
N SER A 27 -21.07 -6.78 -53.39
CA SER A 27 -21.27 -6.05 -54.62
C SER A 27 -21.41 -4.54 -54.37
N PRO A 28 -20.96 -3.66 -55.29
CA PRO A 28 -21.11 -2.22 -55.16
C PRO A 28 -22.44 -1.75 -55.74
N TYR A 29 -23.23 -1.02 -55.02
CA TYR A 29 -24.34 -0.21 -55.55
C TYR A 29 -23.89 1.24 -55.73
N ASN A 30 -23.90 1.66 -56.97
CA ASN A 30 -23.88 3.05 -57.40
C ASN A 30 -25.23 3.71 -57.07
N LEU A 31 -25.20 4.85 -56.43
CA LEU A 31 -26.32 5.82 -56.51
C LEU A 31 -25.77 7.24 -56.43
N SER A 32 -25.81 7.86 -57.60
CA SER A 32 -25.68 9.30 -57.79
C SER A 32 -26.96 9.98 -57.35
N MET A 33 -26.86 11.01 -56.50
CA MET A 33 -27.78 12.17 -56.53
C MET A 33 -27.13 13.39 -55.90
N ARG A 34 -27.03 14.43 -56.71
CA ARG A 34 -26.63 15.79 -56.35
C ARG A 34 -27.82 16.51 -55.71
N SER A 35 -27.61 17.15 -54.56
CA SER A 35 -28.41 18.27 -54.13
C SER A 35 -27.55 19.24 -53.30
N PRO A 36 -27.67 20.56 -53.52
CA PRO A 36 -26.89 21.55 -52.78
C PRO A 36 -27.54 21.79 -51.41
N LEU A 37 -26.79 21.65 -50.35
CA LEU A 37 -27.18 22.04 -49.01
C LEU A 37 -26.67 23.44 -48.68
N PRO A 38 -27.45 24.25 -47.97
CA PRO A 38 -27.07 25.61 -47.59
C PRO A 38 -26.02 25.59 -46.47
N LEU A 39 -25.12 26.59 -46.52
CA LEU A 39 -24.16 26.89 -45.47
C LEU A 39 -24.88 27.14 -44.13
N ALA A 40 -24.94 26.15 -43.28
CA ALA A 40 -25.27 26.34 -41.86
C ALA A 40 -23.99 26.68 -41.12
N LEU A 41 -23.93 27.93 -40.65
CA LEU A 41 -22.91 28.46 -39.78
C LEU A 41 -22.98 27.72 -38.41
N SER A 42 -22.21 26.64 -38.28
CA SER A 42 -22.07 25.93 -37.02
C SER A 42 -21.21 26.76 -36.07
N LEU A 43 -21.83 27.51 -35.18
CA LEU A 43 -21.17 28.04 -33.98
C LEU A 43 -20.66 26.83 -33.17
N LEU A 44 -19.36 26.59 -33.24
CA LEU A 44 -18.65 25.65 -32.40
C LEU A 44 -18.59 26.29 -30.99
N LEU A 45 -19.59 26.05 -30.18
CA LEU A 45 -19.49 26.24 -28.71
C LEU A 45 -18.40 25.29 -28.22
N LEU A 46 -17.16 25.81 -28.14
CA LEU A 46 -16.15 25.18 -27.29
C LEU A 46 -16.66 25.22 -25.85
N GLY A 47 -17.44 24.22 -25.49
CA GLY A 47 -17.72 23.91 -24.10
C GLY A 47 -16.39 23.49 -23.48
N VAL A 48 -15.79 24.40 -22.71
CA VAL A 48 -14.76 24.02 -21.74
C VAL A 48 -15.46 23.07 -20.78
N ALA A 49 -15.35 21.77 -21.07
CA ALA A 49 -15.70 20.74 -20.11
C ALA A 49 -14.76 20.92 -18.92
N THR A 50 -15.17 21.74 -17.97
CA THR A 50 -14.58 21.65 -16.64
C THR A 50 -14.84 20.22 -16.21
N CYS A 51 -13.82 19.37 -16.22
CA CYS A 51 -13.87 18.08 -15.56
C CYS A 51 -14.19 18.36 -14.10
N ALA A 52 -15.48 18.37 -13.76
CA ALA A 52 -15.90 18.34 -12.37
C ALA A 52 -15.31 17.04 -11.82
N HIS A 53 -14.23 17.13 -11.05
CA HIS A 53 -13.72 16.00 -10.31
C HIS A 53 -14.88 15.49 -9.47
N ALA A 54 -15.25 14.22 -9.67
CA ALA A 54 -16.28 13.60 -8.82
C ALA A 54 -15.85 13.79 -7.35
N ALA A 55 -16.78 14.23 -6.52
CA ALA A 55 -16.54 14.40 -5.10
C ALA A 55 -15.94 13.10 -4.52
N ARG A 56 -14.76 13.18 -3.93
CA ARG A 56 -14.11 12.04 -3.28
C ARG A 56 -14.66 11.85 -1.89
N ASP A 57 -14.86 10.64 -1.47
CA ASP A 57 -15.08 10.26 -0.07
C ASP A 57 -14.46 8.90 0.20
N LEU A 58 -13.15 8.88 0.37
CA LEU A 58 -12.33 7.69 0.49
C LEU A 58 -11.77 7.59 1.91
N THR A 59 -12.03 6.47 2.58
CA THR A 59 -11.41 6.14 3.87
C THR A 59 -10.55 4.89 3.69
N PHE A 60 -9.38 4.84 4.34
CA PHE A 60 -8.51 3.67 4.41
C PHE A 60 -7.68 3.66 5.68
N TYR A 61 -7.14 2.48 6.03
CA TYR A 61 -6.26 2.31 7.19
C TYR A 61 -4.81 2.19 6.76
N LEU A 62 -3.91 2.71 7.58
CA LEU A 62 -2.49 2.36 7.59
C LEU A 62 -2.18 1.65 8.90
N VAL A 63 -1.70 0.43 8.76
CA VAL A 63 -1.08 -0.38 9.83
C VAL A 63 0.29 -0.85 9.35
N SER A 64 1.16 -1.29 10.26
CA SER A 64 2.48 -1.80 9.94
C SER A 64 2.98 -2.75 11.01
N ASP A 65 4.10 -3.44 10.74
CA ASP A 65 4.85 -4.19 11.74
C ASP A 65 3.96 -5.15 12.54
N VAL A 66 3.18 -5.96 11.80
CA VAL A 66 2.23 -6.92 12.38
C VAL A 66 2.94 -8.05 13.10
N HIS A 67 4.13 -8.45 12.61
CA HIS A 67 4.99 -9.48 13.21
C HIS A 67 4.27 -10.78 13.59
N VAL A 68 3.40 -11.28 12.71
CA VAL A 68 2.68 -12.54 12.95
C VAL A 68 3.66 -13.65 13.34
N GLY A 69 3.33 -14.37 14.39
CA GLY A 69 4.16 -15.44 14.93
C GLY A 69 5.26 -14.99 15.89
N MET A 70 5.24 -13.74 16.34
CA MET A 70 6.13 -13.27 17.39
C MET A 70 5.84 -13.99 18.72
N ASP A 71 6.89 -14.39 19.42
CA ASP A 71 6.80 -14.80 20.83
C ASP A 71 7.62 -13.82 21.71
N TYR A 72 6.95 -12.81 22.23
CA TYR A 72 7.56 -11.80 23.09
C TYR A 72 7.99 -12.34 24.47
N ARG A 73 7.60 -13.56 24.83
CA ARG A 73 7.98 -14.21 26.10
C ARG A 73 9.26 -15.03 25.99
N LYS A 74 9.72 -15.28 24.76
CA LYS A 74 10.92 -16.07 24.50
C LYS A 74 11.82 -15.34 23.54
N THR A 75 13.05 -15.13 23.93
CA THR A 75 14.10 -14.54 23.09
C THR A 75 14.71 -15.55 22.11
N THR A 76 14.27 -16.81 22.14
CA THR A 76 14.75 -17.91 21.28
C THR A 76 13.61 -18.64 20.61
N PRO A 77 13.76 -19.07 19.32
CA PRO A 77 12.76 -19.88 18.61
C PRO A 77 12.34 -21.14 19.37
N PRO A 78 11.11 -21.64 19.16
CA PRO A 78 10.25 -21.41 18.01
C PRO A 78 9.36 -20.17 18.15
N PHE A 79 9.47 -19.26 17.18
CA PHE A 79 8.52 -18.16 17.02
C PHE A 79 7.20 -18.74 16.49
N GLY A 80 6.08 -18.40 17.10
CA GLY A 80 4.79 -18.93 16.67
C GLY A 80 3.78 -18.92 17.81
N SER A 81 3.68 -17.79 18.52
CA SER A 81 2.74 -17.65 19.63
C SER A 81 1.32 -17.52 19.11
N GLU A 82 0.48 -18.54 19.34
CA GLU A 82 -0.97 -18.43 19.11
C GLU A 82 -1.58 -17.28 19.93
N ALA A 83 -1.01 -16.99 21.11
CA ALA A 83 -1.45 -15.88 21.93
C ALA A 83 -1.21 -14.53 21.24
N PHE A 84 -0.08 -14.36 20.54
CA PHE A 84 0.19 -13.15 19.78
C PHE A 84 -0.73 -13.04 18.55
N ASN A 85 -0.92 -14.14 17.82
CA ASN A 85 -1.84 -14.18 16.70
C ASN A 85 -3.29 -13.89 17.13
N SER A 86 -3.70 -14.33 18.32
CA SER A 86 -4.99 -13.98 18.91
C SER A 86 -5.08 -12.49 19.24
N HIS A 87 -3.99 -11.88 19.71
CA HIS A 87 -3.93 -10.43 19.92
C HIS A 87 -4.07 -9.65 18.61
N VAL A 88 -3.38 -10.07 17.56
CA VAL A 88 -3.55 -9.49 16.21
C VAL A 88 -5.02 -9.56 15.77
N ALA A 89 -5.67 -10.72 15.93
CA ALA A 89 -7.07 -10.89 15.58
C ALA A 89 -7.99 -9.93 16.38
N GLN A 90 -7.78 -9.80 17.69
CA GLN A 90 -8.55 -8.88 18.55
C GLN A 90 -8.35 -7.41 18.13
N THR A 91 -7.13 -7.02 17.81
CA THR A 91 -6.83 -5.68 17.29
C THR A 91 -7.60 -5.39 16.01
N LEU A 92 -7.62 -6.35 15.08
CA LEU A 92 -8.37 -6.22 13.82
C LEU A 92 -9.89 -6.14 14.05
N GLU A 93 -10.41 -6.84 15.05
CA GLU A 93 -11.83 -6.71 15.45
C GLU A 93 -12.15 -5.30 15.99
N VAL A 94 -11.25 -4.70 16.75
CA VAL A 94 -11.41 -3.31 17.23
C VAL A 94 -11.40 -2.35 16.03
N LEU A 95 -10.46 -2.49 15.11
CA LEU A 95 -10.44 -1.69 13.88
C LEU A 95 -11.69 -1.90 13.02
N GLY A 96 -12.27 -3.10 13.03
CA GLY A 96 -13.53 -3.41 12.37
C GLY A 96 -14.74 -2.66 12.93
N LYS A 97 -14.65 -2.11 14.14
CA LYS A 97 -15.72 -1.35 14.83
C LYS A 97 -15.58 0.17 14.67
N VAL A 98 -14.50 0.67 14.10
CA VAL A 98 -14.26 2.11 13.89
C VAL A 98 -15.26 2.75 12.92
N PRO A 99 -15.67 2.11 11.81
CA PRO A 99 -16.68 2.68 10.93
C PRO A 99 -18.00 2.88 11.65
N GLY A 100 -18.62 4.03 11.40
CA GLY A 100 -19.85 4.46 12.07
C GLY A 100 -19.61 5.17 13.41
N THR A 101 -18.37 5.21 13.93
CA THR A 101 -18.06 6.03 15.11
C THR A 101 -17.86 7.49 14.72
N GLU A 102 -18.02 8.38 15.69
CA GLU A 102 -17.71 9.80 15.50
C GLU A 102 -16.18 10.01 15.40
N TRP A 103 -15.79 11.04 14.66
CA TRP A 103 -14.40 11.50 14.58
C TRP A 103 -13.93 12.07 15.93
N PRO A 104 -12.61 12.27 16.13
CA PRO A 104 -12.09 12.89 17.35
C PRO A 104 -12.90 14.16 17.72
N PRO A 105 -13.25 14.37 18.99
CA PRO A 105 -14.11 15.48 19.39
C PRO A 105 -13.42 16.86 19.36
N SER A 106 -12.11 16.88 19.12
CA SER A 106 -11.32 18.13 19.13
C SER A 106 -10.11 18.04 18.20
N GLY A 107 -9.51 19.18 17.89
CA GLY A 107 -8.31 19.29 17.07
C GLY A 107 -8.61 19.44 15.58
N PRO A 108 -7.57 19.45 14.73
CA PRO A 108 -7.70 19.74 13.29
C PRO A 108 -8.62 18.77 12.56
N VAL A 109 -8.64 17.49 12.96
CA VAL A 109 -9.49 16.46 12.36
C VAL A 109 -10.96 16.73 12.68
N ALA A 110 -11.29 17.10 13.92
CA ALA A 110 -12.66 17.45 14.30
C ALA A 110 -13.21 18.59 13.46
N GLU A 111 -12.42 19.63 13.27
CA GLU A 111 -12.81 20.80 12.46
C GLU A 111 -12.98 20.42 10.98
N ALA A 112 -12.06 19.64 10.40
CA ALA A 112 -12.13 19.22 9.01
C ALA A 112 -13.29 18.25 8.74
N MET A 113 -13.68 17.45 9.73
CA MET A 113 -14.74 16.44 9.61
C MET A 113 -16.11 16.95 10.08
N LYS A 114 -16.20 18.19 10.54
CA LYS A 114 -17.47 18.79 10.98
C LYS A 114 -18.53 18.75 9.87
N GLY A 115 -19.65 18.13 10.14
CA GLY A 115 -20.74 17.96 9.18
C GLY A 115 -20.48 16.93 8.06
N LYS A 116 -19.37 16.20 8.10
CA LYS A 116 -19.03 15.16 7.10
C LYS A 116 -19.51 13.75 7.51
N GLY A 117 -20.23 13.64 8.61
CA GLY A 117 -20.75 12.38 9.14
C GLY A 117 -19.69 11.53 9.85
N PRO A 118 -20.09 10.35 10.36
CA PRO A 118 -19.21 9.45 11.07
C PRO A 118 -18.11 8.89 10.15
N VAL A 119 -17.17 8.11 10.73
CA VAL A 119 -16.11 7.44 9.99
C VAL A 119 -16.73 6.51 8.94
N PRO A 120 -16.49 6.71 7.64
CA PRO A 120 -17.00 5.82 6.61
C PRO A 120 -16.32 4.45 6.67
N ARG A 121 -16.93 3.45 6.01
CA ARG A 121 -16.32 2.15 5.82
C ARG A 121 -15.04 2.30 4.97
N PRO A 122 -13.88 1.80 5.42
CA PRO A 122 -12.65 1.83 4.66
C PRO A 122 -12.74 1.02 3.36
N ALA A 123 -12.16 1.55 2.29
CA ALA A 123 -11.98 0.84 1.03
C ALA A 123 -10.96 -0.29 1.16
N GLY A 124 -10.01 -0.16 2.09
CA GLY A 124 -9.00 -1.17 2.37
C GLY A 124 -8.09 -0.80 3.52
N MET A 125 -7.17 -1.71 3.81
CA MET A 125 -6.12 -1.57 4.81
C MET A 125 -4.76 -1.74 4.12
N ILE A 126 -3.87 -0.77 4.28
CA ILE A 126 -2.48 -0.87 3.82
C ILE A 126 -1.64 -1.38 5.00
N VAL A 127 -0.90 -2.46 4.76
CA VAL A 127 0.03 -3.04 5.74
C VAL A 127 1.45 -2.77 5.26
N ALA A 128 2.13 -1.83 5.91
CA ALA A 128 3.40 -1.28 5.47
C ALA A 128 4.62 -2.12 5.91
N GLY A 129 4.58 -3.43 5.70
CA GLY A 129 5.71 -4.35 5.91
C GLY A 129 5.78 -4.97 7.29
N ASP A 130 6.79 -5.82 7.47
CA ASP A 130 7.02 -6.67 8.63
C ASP A 130 5.74 -7.44 9.03
N LEU A 131 5.25 -8.18 8.04
CA LEU A 131 4.01 -8.98 8.12
C LEU A 131 4.20 -10.13 9.10
N THR A 132 5.41 -10.68 9.11
CA THR A 132 5.83 -11.86 9.88
C THR A 132 7.08 -11.55 10.70
N GLU A 133 7.32 -12.31 11.77
CA GLU A 133 8.49 -12.08 12.63
C GLU A 133 9.81 -12.56 12.02
N VAL A 134 9.80 -13.70 11.32
CA VAL A 134 11.04 -14.32 10.79
C VAL A 134 10.91 -14.84 9.34
N GLY A 135 9.86 -14.50 8.63
CA GLY A 135 9.72 -14.80 7.21
C GLY A 135 9.52 -16.26 6.85
N ASN A 136 9.00 -17.11 7.74
CA ASN A 136 8.78 -18.53 7.47
C ASN A 136 7.38 -18.83 6.93
N ALA A 137 7.21 -20.02 6.33
CA ALA A 137 5.97 -20.43 5.67
C ALA A 137 4.77 -20.50 6.63
N LYS A 138 4.97 -20.94 7.89
CA LYS A 138 3.88 -21.02 8.88
C LYS A 138 3.38 -19.63 9.24
N GLN A 139 4.28 -18.68 9.46
CA GLN A 139 3.91 -17.31 9.77
C GLN A 139 3.21 -16.63 8.59
N TRP A 140 3.64 -16.91 7.35
CA TRP A 140 2.93 -16.45 6.17
C TRP A 140 1.49 -16.98 6.11
N GLN A 141 1.29 -18.28 6.34
CA GLN A 141 -0.05 -18.88 6.37
C GLN A 141 -0.94 -18.23 7.44
N ASP A 142 -0.39 -17.97 8.63
CA ASP A 142 -1.10 -17.30 9.71
C ASP A 142 -1.43 -15.85 9.34
N PHE A 143 -0.49 -15.11 8.73
CA PHE A 143 -0.74 -13.76 8.24
C PHE A 143 -1.86 -13.73 7.18
N ASP A 144 -1.78 -14.58 6.17
CA ASP A 144 -2.77 -14.61 5.08
C ASP A 144 -4.17 -14.99 5.58
N ARG A 145 -4.24 -15.84 6.62
CA ARG A 145 -5.49 -16.18 7.32
C ARG A 145 -6.04 -15.04 8.18
N LEU A 146 -5.17 -14.29 8.88
CA LEU A 146 -5.56 -13.19 9.76
C LEU A 146 -5.93 -11.93 8.99
N LEU A 147 -5.22 -11.63 7.92
CA LEU A 147 -5.41 -10.45 7.08
C LEU A 147 -5.62 -10.84 5.60
N PRO A 148 -6.72 -11.54 5.28
CA PRO A 148 -6.99 -11.97 3.92
C PRO A 148 -7.19 -10.77 2.99
N TRP A 149 -6.68 -10.87 1.78
CA TRP A 149 -6.80 -9.79 0.79
C TRP A 149 -8.23 -9.57 0.28
N GLN A 150 -9.10 -10.57 0.40
CA GLN A 150 -10.51 -10.47 0.03
C GLN A 150 -11.36 -9.69 1.02
N GLY A 151 -10.82 -9.34 2.18
CA GLY A 151 -11.55 -8.61 3.19
C GLY A 151 -12.64 -9.43 3.90
N SER A 152 -12.49 -10.75 3.96
CA SER A 152 -13.52 -11.64 4.51
C SER A 152 -13.56 -11.71 6.04
N THR A 153 -12.47 -11.40 6.75
CA THR A 153 -12.36 -11.32 8.24
C THR A 153 -10.92 -10.97 8.66
N PRO A 154 -10.65 -10.57 9.93
CA PRO A 154 -11.54 -9.98 10.91
C PRO A 154 -11.78 -8.48 10.72
N GLY A 155 -11.00 -7.66 10.06
CA GLY A 155 -11.30 -6.25 9.79
C GLY A 155 -12.30 -6.03 8.64
N LYS A 156 -12.64 -7.08 7.89
CA LYS A 156 -13.60 -7.07 6.75
C LYS A 156 -13.26 -6.09 5.64
N TYR A 157 -11.97 -5.76 5.46
CA TYR A 157 -11.49 -4.87 4.41
C TYR A 157 -10.45 -5.58 3.56
N PRO A 158 -10.39 -5.32 2.24
CA PRO A 158 -9.28 -5.76 1.42
C PRO A 158 -7.95 -5.27 2.01
N THR A 159 -6.97 -6.17 2.10
CA THR A 159 -5.67 -5.85 2.69
C THR A 159 -4.60 -5.78 1.61
N TYR A 160 -3.92 -4.64 1.52
CA TYR A 160 -2.85 -4.33 0.59
C TYR A 160 -1.52 -4.35 1.33
N ALA A 161 -0.86 -5.49 1.30
CA ALA A 161 0.38 -5.73 2.04
C ALA A 161 1.61 -5.54 1.17
N LEU A 162 2.69 -5.10 1.77
CA LEU A 162 4.03 -5.07 1.19
C LEU A 162 5.03 -5.72 2.15
N ALA A 163 6.18 -6.17 1.66
CA ALA A 163 7.17 -6.81 2.52
C ALA A 163 8.06 -5.79 3.24
N GLY A 164 8.37 -6.12 4.51
CA GLY A 164 9.43 -5.50 5.29
C GLY A 164 10.69 -6.39 5.37
N ASN A 165 11.61 -6.02 6.26
CA ASN A 165 12.86 -6.77 6.42
C ASN A 165 12.68 -8.10 7.19
N HIS A 166 11.72 -8.21 8.09
CA HIS A 166 11.40 -9.46 8.78
C HIS A 166 10.73 -10.50 7.89
N ASP A 167 10.25 -10.11 6.71
CA ASP A 167 9.55 -10.98 5.76
C ASP A 167 10.50 -11.84 4.88
N GLY A 168 11.79 -11.82 5.20
CA GLY A 168 12.80 -12.65 4.56
C GLY A 168 13.24 -12.17 3.18
N GLY A 169 14.07 -12.98 2.54
CA GLY A 169 14.67 -12.63 1.25
C GLY A 169 13.76 -12.96 0.05
N SER A 170 14.25 -12.60 -1.13
CA SER A 170 13.51 -12.65 -2.42
C SER A 170 12.87 -14.01 -2.74
N ALA A 171 13.56 -15.09 -2.41
CA ALA A 171 13.07 -16.47 -2.62
C ALA A 171 12.32 -17.04 -1.39
N GLY A 172 12.16 -16.24 -0.32
CA GLY A 172 11.50 -16.70 0.91
C GLY A 172 9.99 -16.87 0.75
N PRO A 173 9.36 -17.66 1.63
CA PRO A 173 7.96 -18.04 1.49
C PRO A 173 7.02 -16.83 1.59
N VAL A 174 7.35 -15.80 2.37
CA VAL A 174 6.50 -14.61 2.50
C VAL A 174 6.47 -13.82 1.19
N ARG A 175 7.64 -13.52 0.59
CA ARG A 175 7.66 -12.78 -0.68
C ARG A 175 7.07 -13.59 -1.84
N GLN A 176 7.22 -14.92 -1.83
CA GLN A 176 6.52 -15.79 -2.77
C GLN A 176 4.99 -15.71 -2.59
N GLY A 177 4.52 -15.84 -1.37
CA GLY A 177 3.10 -15.70 -1.05
C GLY A 177 2.54 -14.32 -1.39
N LEU A 178 3.30 -13.25 -1.18
CA LEU A 178 2.91 -11.89 -1.61
C LEU A 178 2.75 -11.79 -3.13
N ARG A 179 3.64 -12.42 -3.91
CA ARG A 179 3.50 -12.47 -5.38
C ARG A 179 2.23 -13.18 -5.83
N GLU A 180 1.93 -14.30 -5.20
CA GLU A 180 0.69 -15.06 -5.47
C GLU A 180 -0.55 -14.24 -5.08
N ARG A 181 -0.53 -13.65 -3.89
CA ARG A 181 -1.57 -12.75 -3.39
C ARG A 181 -1.83 -11.58 -4.35
N ASN A 182 -0.78 -10.89 -4.77
CA ASN A 182 -0.88 -9.75 -5.69
C ASN A 182 -1.45 -10.16 -7.06
N ARG A 183 -1.08 -11.35 -7.58
CA ARG A 183 -1.70 -11.90 -8.81
C ARG A 183 -3.19 -12.19 -8.60
N GLY A 184 -3.56 -12.74 -7.45
CA GLY A 184 -4.97 -12.93 -7.08
C GLY A 184 -5.73 -11.61 -7.01
N MET A 185 -5.14 -10.56 -6.40
CA MET A 185 -5.73 -9.22 -6.33
C MET A 185 -5.86 -8.58 -7.72
N LEU A 186 -4.89 -8.77 -8.62
CA LEU A 186 -4.97 -8.31 -10.00
C LEU A 186 -6.13 -9.01 -10.75
N ALA A 187 -6.22 -10.33 -10.63
CA ALA A 187 -7.30 -11.10 -11.24
C ALA A 187 -8.69 -10.72 -10.71
N ALA A 188 -8.78 -10.29 -9.46
CA ALA A 188 -10.01 -9.80 -8.82
C ALA A 188 -10.29 -8.31 -9.09
N GLY A 189 -9.43 -7.59 -9.82
CA GLY A 189 -9.58 -6.16 -10.10
C GLY A 189 -9.32 -5.23 -8.89
N LEU A 190 -8.74 -5.75 -7.81
CA LEU A 190 -8.41 -4.96 -6.62
C LEU A 190 -7.13 -4.14 -6.80
N VAL A 191 -6.19 -4.62 -7.61
CA VAL A 191 -5.05 -3.85 -8.09
C VAL A 191 -5.08 -3.75 -9.61
N ALA A 192 -4.53 -2.68 -10.16
CA ALA A 192 -4.58 -2.40 -11.60
C ALA A 192 -3.27 -2.77 -12.31
N THR A 193 -2.16 -2.82 -11.58
CA THR A 193 -0.84 -3.07 -12.16
C THR A 193 0.07 -3.72 -11.13
N LEU A 194 0.90 -4.64 -11.62
CA LEU A 194 1.99 -5.27 -10.85
C LEU A 194 3.33 -4.99 -11.52
N SER A 195 4.42 -5.12 -10.74
CA SER A 195 5.77 -5.30 -11.28
C SER A 195 5.89 -6.64 -12.02
N ASP A 196 6.94 -6.81 -12.83
CA ASP A 196 7.16 -8.05 -13.60
C ASP A 196 7.25 -9.28 -12.69
N ASP A 197 7.82 -9.11 -11.51
CA ASP A 197 7.90 -10.16 -10.49
C ASP A 197 6.64 -10.26 -9.59
N ALA A 198 5.66 -9.38 -9.80
CA ALA A 198 4.41 -9.28 -9.04
C ALA A 198 4.57 -8.93 -7.54
N LEU A 199 5.72 -8.40 -7.12
CA LEU A 199 5.93 -8.02 -5.72
C LEU A 199 5.43 -6.62 -5.40
N HIS A 200 5.54 -5.68 -6.36
CA HIS A 200 5.03 -4.32 -6.22
C HIS A 200 3.68 -4.18 -6.92
N SER A 201 2.83 -3.33 -6.40
CA SER A 201 1.46 -3.17 -6.90
C SER A 201 1.00 -1.72 -6.94
N ALA A 202 0.07 -1.41 -7.85
CA ALA A 202 -0.56 -0.11 -7.92
C ALA A 202 -2.05 -0.23 -8.26
N TRP A 203 -2.85 0.65 -7.68
CA TRP A 203 -4.31 0.73 -7.88
C TRP A 203 -4.80 2.16 -7.74
N THR A 204 -6.07 2.37 -7.97
CA THR A 204 -6.73 3.67 -7.83
C THR A 204 -8.02 3.52 -7.05
N TRP A 205 -8.21 4.38 -6.04
CA TRP A 205 -9.46 4.55 -5.32
C TRP A 205 -9.97 5.98 -5.53
N GLN A 206 -11.13 6.13 -6.12
CA GLN A 206 -11.80 7.43 -6.31
C GLN A 206 -10.88 8.53 -6.86
N GLY A 207 -10.08 8.21 -7.87
CA GLY A 207 -9.14 9.14 -8.49
C GLY A 207 -7.88 9.44 -7.67
N VAL A 208 -7.63 8.72 -6.58
CA VAL A 208 -6.35 8.75 -5.84
C VAL A 208 -5.55 7.51 -6.22
N HIS A 209 -4.32 7.69 -6.66
CA HIS A 209 -3.42 6.60 -7.04
C HIS A 209 -2.61 6.11 -5.85
N PHE A 210 -2.55 4.80 -5.68
CA PHE A 210 -1.79 4.13 -4.64
C PHE A 210 -0.70 3.28 -5.28
N ILE A 211 0.52 3.34 -4.73
CA ILE A 211 1.66 2.55 -5.18
C ILE A 211 2.32 1.91 -3.96
N ASN A 212 2.26 0.58 -3.88
CA ASN A 212 3.00 -0.20 -2.89
C ASN A 212 4.34 -0.64 -3.48
N VAL A 213 5.42 -0.28 -2.79
CA VAL A 213 6.77 -0.75 -3.09
C VAL A 213 7.34 -1.47 -1.87
N ASN A 214 7.90 -2.66 -2.07
CA ASN A 214 8.42 -3.43 -0.97
C ASN A 214 9.69 -2.79 -0.42
N LEU A 215 9.88 -2.92 0.89
CA LEU A 215 11.03 -2.51 1.67
C LEU A 215 11.32 -1.00 1.55
N TYR A 216 11.99 -0.55 0.49
CA TYR A 216 12.30 0.85 0.19
C TYR A 216 12.46 1.05 -1.32
N PRO A 217 12.26 2.26 -1.86
CA PRO A 217 12.51 2.51 -3.28
C PRO A 217 14.00 2.37 -3.63
N GLY A 218 14.32 1.31 -4.38
CA GLY A 218 15.68 0.99 -4.84
C GLY A 218 15.67 -0.05 -5.95
N ASP A 219 16.76 -0.14 -6.72
CA ASP A 219 16.86 -1.05 -7.87
C ASP A 219 17.93 -2.14 -7.67
N GLY A 220 18.38 -2.34 -6.45
CA GLY A 220 19.34 -3.39 -6.14
C GLY A 220 19.77 -3.37 -4.67
N VAL A 221 20.40 -4.43 -4.26
CA VAL A 221 20.99 -4.55 -2.92
C VAL A 221 22.22 -3.65 -2.78
N LYS A 222 22.60 -3.40 -1.55
CA LYS A 222 23.88 -2.74 -1.26
C LYS A 222 25.04 -3.57 -1.82
N ALA A 223 26.06 -2.89 -2.34
CA ALA A 223 27.29 -3.54 -2.83
C ALA A 223 27.83 -4.58 -1.82
N GLY A 224 28.09 -5.79 -2.30
CA GLY A 224 28.54 -6.93 -1.50
C GLY A 224 27.45 -7.72 -0.78
N ALA A 225 26.18 -7.29 -0.82
CA ALA A 225 25.07 -8.09 -0.34
C ALA A 225 24.59 -9.08 -1.42
N LYS A 226 24.01 -10.20 -0.96
CA LYS A 226 23.42 -11.19 -1.88
C LYS A 226 22.06 -10.69 -2.39
N GLU A 227 21.73 -10.99 -3.65
CA GLU A 227 20.41 -10.72 -4.24
C GLU A 227 19.26 -11.39 -3.47
N THR A 228 19.53 -12.51 -2.79
CA THR A 228 18.58 -13.19 -1.92
C THR A 228 18.40 -12.53 -0.55
N SER A 229 19.11 -11.43 -0.29
CA SER A 229 19.03 -10.71 0.99
C SER A 229 17.61 -10.25 1.29
N MET A 230 17.25 -10.25 2.57
CA MET A 230 16.02 -9.61 3.07
C MET A 230 15.98 -8.10 2.74
N TRP A 231 17.13 -7.50 2.49
CA TRP A 231 17.28 -6.08 2.15
C TRP A 231 17.19 -5.78 0.65
N ASN A 232 16.87 -6.78 -0.19
CA ASN A 232 16.69 -6.55 -1.63
C ASN A 232 15.35 -5.84 -1.89
N PRO A 233 15.35 -4.61 -2.45
CA PRO A 233 14.14 -3.87 -2.79
C PRO A 233 13.49 -4.33 -4.10
N GLU A 234 14.14 -5.22 -4.86
CA GLU A 234 13.63 -5.88 -6.09
C GLU A 234 13.09 -4.91 -7.15
N SER A 235 13.92 -3.94 -7.55
CA SER A 235 13.58 -2.96 -8.61
C SER A 235 12.35 -2.08 -8.30
N SER A 236 12.08 -1.85 -7.03
CA SER A 236 10.95 -1.05 -6.55
C SER A 236 10.98 0.40 -7.04
N LEU A 237 12.18 1.01 -7.19
CA LEU A 237 12.31 2.37 -7.70
C LEU A 237 11.98 2.45 -9.20
N SER A 238 12.42 1.47 -9.99
CA SER A 238 12.08 1.39 -11.42
C SER A 238 10.58 1.21 -11.63
N PHE A 239 9.93 0.35 -10.84
CA PHE A 239 8.48 0.21 -10.85
C PHE A 239 7.79 1.55 -10.51
N LEU A 240 8.19 2.20 -9.42
CA LEU A 240 7.65 3.49 -9.00
C LEU A 240 7.75 4.54 -10.11
N LYS A 241 8.94 4.73 -10.70
CA LYS A 241 9.16 5.67 -11.81
C LYS A 241 8.23 5.39 -12.99
N SER A 242 8.10 4.12 -13.37
CA SER A 242 7.21 3.69 -14.46
C SER A 242 5.75 4.03 -14.16
N ARG A 243 5.31 3.87 -12.89
CA ARG A 243 3.94 4.22 -12.50
C ARG A 243 3.71 5.73 -12.50
N LEU A 244 4.60 6.50 -11.89
CA LEU A 244 4.50 7.95 -11.84
C LEU A 244 4.48 8.59 -13.24
N ALA A 245 5.30 8.09 -14.16
CA ALA A 245 5.30 8.57 -15.56
C ALA A 245 3.94 8.35 -16.26
N LYS A 246 3.20 7.29 -15.92
CA LYS A 246 1.86 7.00 -16.46
C LYS A 246 0.75 7.80 -15.78
N ILE A 247 0.90 8.09 -14.48
CA ILE A 247 -0.08 8.84 -13.70
C ILE A 247 -0.01 10.34 -14.06
N GLY A 248 1.19 10.86 -14.29
CA GLY A 248 1.41 12.28 -14.55
C GLY A 248 1.70 13.09 -13.29
N ALA A 249 1.83 14.41 -13.45
CA ALA A 249 2.32 15.29 -12.40
C ALA A 249 1.24 15.78 -11.42
N THR A 250 -0.02 15.82 -11.85
CA THR A 250 -1.10 16.51 -11.13
C THR A 250 -1.99 15.61 -10.30
N GLU A 251 -2.09 14.33 -10.69
CA GLU A 251 -2.96 13.38 -10.00
C GLU A 251 -2.45 13.07 -8.60
N PRO A 252 -3.33 12.96 -7.59
CA PRO A 252 -2.94 12.67 -6.22
C PRO A 252 -2.42 11.25 -6.08
N VAL A 253 -1.23 11.11 -5.49
CA VAL A 253 -0.53 9.84 -5.31
C VAL A 253 -0.20 9.60 -3.85
N VAL A 254 -0.49 8.40 -3.36
CA VAL A 254 -0.04 7.84 -2.09
C VAL A 254 0.98 6.74 -2.39
N ILE A 255 2.15 6.80 -1.75
CA ILE A 255 3.19 5.78 -1.89
C ILE A 255 3.37 5.10 -0.54
N ALA A 256 3.33 3.77 -0.52
CA ALA A 256 3.61 2.98 0.67
C ALA A 256 4.89 2.15 0.48
N MET A 257 5.70 2.10 1.55
CA MET A 257 6.94 1.33 1.67
C MET A 257 7.12 0.88 3.11
N HIS A 258 8.20 0.17 3.43
CA HIS A 258 8.41 -0.28 4.80
C HIS A 258 9.42 0.57 5.57
N LEU A 259 10.64 0.79 5.01
CA LEU A 259 11.68 1.50 5.73
C LEU A 259 11.32 2.97 5.97
N ASP A 260 11.66 3.43 7.16
CA ASP A 260 11.50 4.81 7.57
C ASP A 260 12.43 5.78 6.80
N PHE A 261 12.10 7.04 6.84
CA PHE A 261 12.86 8.11 6.18
C PHE A 261 14.03 8.63 7.02
N SER A 262 14.24 8.08 8.22
CA SER A 262 15.34 8.50 9.08
C SER A 262 16.70 8.09 8.50
N ALA A 263 17.72 8.85 8.83
CA ALA A 263 19.09 8.55 8.44
C ALA A 263 19.67 7.26 9.07
N ARG A 264 18.90 6.53 9.85
CA ARG A 264 19.31 5.33 10.58
C ARG A 264 19.39 4.09 9.69
N SER A 265 18.69 4.06 8.56
CA SER A 265 18.75 2.91 7.65
C SER A 265 20.04 2.91 6.84
N THR A 266 20.96 2.02 7.17
CA THR A 266 22.21 1.82 6.41
C THR A 266 21.99 1.17 5.05
N TRP A 267 20.81 0.59 4.82
CA TRP A 267 20.44 -0.09 3.58
C TRP A 267 19.83 0.86 2.56
N TRP A 268 19.08 1.84 3.04
CA TRP A 268 18.54 2.92 2.22
C TRP A 268 19.36 4.20 2.47
N ASP A 269 20.55 4.19 1.93
CA ASP A 269 21.53 5.25 2.08
C ASP A 269 21.12 6.56 1.37
N GLN A 270 21.85 7.63 1.64
CA GLN A 270 21.55 8.96 1.10
C GLN A 270 21.47 9.01 -0.43
N PRO A 271 22.37 8.37 -1.23
CA PRO A 271 22.23 8.33 -2.68
C PRO A 271 20.89 7.71 -3.14
N LYS A 272 20.45 6.62 -2.50
CA LYS A 272 19.17 5.99 -2.82
C LYS A 272 17.98 6.86 -2.43
N ARG A 273 18.03 7.52 -1.26
CA ARG A 273 17.01 8.50 -0.85
C ARG A 273 16.94 9.69 -1.81
N LYS A 274 18.10 10.17 -2.28
CA LYS A 274 18.14 11.22 -3.32
C LYS A 274 17.51 10.76 -4.62
N ALA A 275 17.83 9.55 -5.07
CA ALA A 275 17.22 8.98 -6.29
C ALA A 275 15.70 8.83 -6.18
N PHE A 276 15.21 8.45 -5.01
CA PHE A 276 13.78 8.44 -4.71
C PHE A 276 13.18 9.86 -4.74
N TYR A 277 13.81 10.82 -4.05
CA TYR A 277 13.36 12.21 -4.06
C TYR A 277 13.26 12.77 -5.48
N GLU A 278 14.29 12.57 -6.31
CA GLU A 278 14.29 12.98 -7.71
C GLU A 278 13.15 12.34 -8.52
N ALA A 279 12.77 11.11 -8.19
CA ALA A 279 11.67 10.42 -8.85
C ALA A 279 10.29 10.99 -8.51
N ILE A 280 10.11 11.55 -7.29
CA ILE A 280 8.79 11.95 -6.79
C ILE A 280 8.57 13.48 -6.78
N LYS A 281 9.64 14.29 -6.78
CA LYS A 281 9.55 15.76 -6.58
C LYS A 281 8.70 16.53 -7.61
N GLY A 282 8.50 15.94 -8.79
CA GLY A 282 7.67 16.50 -9.87
C GLY A 282 6.22 16.01 -9.88
N HIS A 283 5.78 15.29 -8.86
CA HIS A 283 4.44 14.69 -8.80
C HIS A 283 3.66 15.17 -7.57
N ASN A 284 2.33 15.08 -7.64
CA ASN A 284 1.44 15.42 -6.52
C ASN A 284 1.39 14.27 -5.50
N ILE A 285 2.48 14.07 -4.75
CA ILE A 285 2.54 13.09 -3.68
C ILE A 285 1.84 13.66 -2.44
N ILE A 286 0.69 13.10 -2.12
CA ILE A 286 -0.14 13.57 -1.00
C ILE A 286 0.21 12.92 0.33
N ALA A 287 0.76 11.70 0.32
CA ALA A 287 1.26 11.02 1.51
C ALA A 287 2.31 9.97 1.16
N LEU A 288 3.30 9.82 2.03
CA LEU A 288 4.23 8.69 2.08
C LEU A 288 3.91 7.86 3.33
N LEU A 289 3.69 6.56 3.16
CA LEU A 289 3.26 5.66 4.22
C LEU A 289 4.37 4.64 4.51
N HIS A 290 4.66 4.39 5.79
CA HIS A 290 5.71 3.44 6.16
C HIS A 290 5.50 2.82 7.56
N GLY A 291 6.45 1.96 7.97
CA GLY A 291 6.54 1.33 9.27
C GLY A 291 7.99 1.32 9.78
N HIS A 292 8.48 0.15 10.19
CA HIS A 292 9.85 -0.17 10.57
C HIS A 292 10.31 0.35 11.92
N THR A 293 9.98 1.56 12.31
CA THR A 293 10.41 2.14 13.60
C THR A 293 9.58 1.65 14.78
N HIS A 294 8.45 1.01 14.52
CA HIS A 294 7.44 0.59 15.49
C HIS A 294 6.77 1.76 16.24
N ASP A 295 7.15 2.99 15.92
CA ASP A 295 6.58 4.20 16.50
C ASP A 295 5.57 4.82 15.55
N ILE A 296 4.47 5.30 16.09
CA ILE A 296 3.59 6.15 15.32
C ILE A 296 4.20 7.53 15.20
N THR A 297 4.49 7.94 13.98
CA THR A 297 5.12 9.23 13.71
C THR A 297 4.54 9.92 12.49
N ARG A 298 4.71 11.24 12.44
CA ARG A 298 4.55 12.04 11.24
C ARG A 298 5.80 12.91 11.06
N LEU A 299 6.46 12.72 9.94
CA LEU A 299 7.69 13.40 9.58
C LEU A 299 7.54 14.10 8.23
N ARG A 300 8.56 14.84 7.81
CA ARG A 300 8.66 15.41 6.46
C ARG A 300 9.87 14.86 5.74
N PHE A 301 9.68 14.40 4.52
CA PHE A 301 10.76 13.96 3.65
C PHE A 301 10.96 14.94 2.47
N PRO A 302 12.19 15.33 2.15
CA PRO A 302 13.42 15.06 2.90
C PRO A 302 13.41 15.71 4.29
N GLU A 303 14.09 15.11 5.27
CA GLU A 303 14.42 15.76 6.53
C GLU A 303 15.42 16.91 6.30
N ASP A 304 15.62 17.80 7.27
CA ASP A 304 16.41 19.02 7.09
C ASP A 304 17.82 18.77 6.56
N LYS A 305 18.50 17.75 7.06
CA LYS A 305 19.84 17.38 6.59
C LYS A 305 19.84 16.91 5.14
N ASP A 306 18.97 15.93 4.82
CA ASP A 306 18.85 15.42 3.46
C ASP A 306 18.35 16.50 2.50
N TYR A 307 17.48 17.41 2.97
CA TYR A 307 16.97 18.50 2.15
C TYR A 307 18.06 19.44 1.67
N ALA A 308 18.98 19.82 2.56
CA ALA A 308 20.14 20.62 2.20
C ALA A 308 21.04 19.88 1.18
N ASP A 309 21.30 18.59 1.42
CA ASP A 309 22.12 17.74 0.55
C ASP A 309 21.45 17.46 -0.82
N PHE A 310 20.13 17.55 -0.91
CA PHE A 310 19.39 17.40 -2.18
C PHE A 310 19.21 18.72 -2.94
N GLY A 311 19.84 19.80 -2.47
CA GLY A 311 19.86 21.10 -3.12
C GLY A 311 19.01 22.17 -2.43
N GLY A 312 18.38 21.87 -1.30
CA GLY A 312 17.65 22.83 -0.46
C GLY A 312 16.42 23.48 -1.10
N THR A 313 15.97 22.97 -2.26
CA THR A 313 14.85 23.48 -3.04
C THR A 313 13.88 22.37 -3.43
N GLY A 314 12.61 22.74 -3.63
CA GLY A 314 11.59 21.78 -4.05
C GLY A 314 10.63 21.35 -2.92
N PRO A 315 9.71 20.43 -3.21
CA PRO A 315 8.68 20.06 -2.24
C PRO A 315 9.23 19.20 -1.11
N ARG A 316 8.56 19.24 0.03
CA ARG A 316 8.72 18.28 1.13
C ARG A 316 7.40 17.54 1.33
N PHE A 317 7.47 16.24 1.49
CA PHE A 317 6.33 15.36 1.54
C PHE A 317 6.03 14.95 2.98
N ASP A 318 4.75 14.79 3.32
CA ASP A 318 4.32 14.28 4.62
C ASP A 318 4.45 12.76 4.64
N CYS A 319 5.13 12.24 5.66
CA CYS A 319 5.41 10.83 5.89
C CYS A 319 4.69 10.38 7.16
N PHE A 320 4.02 9.25 7.09
CA PHE A 320 3.24 8.67 8.18
C PHE A 320 3.74 7.26 8.47
N SER A 321 4.23 7.03 9.70
CA SER A 321 4.55 5.70 10.21
C SER A 321 3.44 5.21 11.10
N ALA A 322 2.89 4.04 10.82
CA ALA A 322 2.06 3.35 11.80
C ALA A 322 2.93 2.71 12.89
N GLY A 323 2.40 2.63 14.10
CA GLY A 323 3.00 1.84 15.17
C GLY A 323 2.88 0.34 14.92
N ALA A 324 3.67 -0.46 15.64
CA ALA A 324 3.62 -1.90 15.52
C ALA A 324 2.41 -2.50 16.27
N PHE A 325 2.00 -3.69 15.82
CA PHE A 325 1.14 -4.58 16.63
C PHE A 325 1.93 -5.17 17.82
N LYS A 326 3.24 -5.02 17.79
CA LYS A 326 4.18 -5.48 18.79
C LYS A 326 4.07 -4.60 20.02
N PRO A 327 3.88 -5.20 21.22
CA PRO A 327 4.03 -4.46 22.45
C PRO A 327 5.49 -3.97 22.58
N ASP A 328 5.68 -2.68 22.75
CA ASP A 328 6.96 -2.16 23.18
C ASP A 328 7.30 -2.73 24.54
N ALA A 329 8.26 -3.63 24.58
CA ALA A 329 8.88 -4.05 25.81
C ALA A 329 9.78 -2.92 26.32
N LYS A 330 9.19 -1.83 26.82
CA LYS A 330 9.95 -0.89 27.64
C LYS A 330 10.46 -1.65 28.85
N ASP A 331 11.77 -1.76 28.97
CA ASP A 331 12.50 -2.39 30.10
C ASP A 331 12.50 -3.93 30.15
N GLY A 332 12.26 -4.64 29.05
CA GLY A 332 12.33 -6.11 29.02
C GLY A 332 11.30 -6.80 29.91
N LYS A 333 10.29 -6.10 30.40
CA LYS A 333 9.19 -6.65 31.16
C LYS A 333 7.96 -6.81 30.28
N PRO A 334 7.35 -8.00 30.22
CA PRO A 334 6.07 -8.17 29.56
C PRO A 334 5.04 -7.25 30.23
N PHE A 335 4.30 -6.48 29.41
CA PHE A 335 3.17 -5.72 29.94
C PHE A 335 2.19 -6.66 30.66
N PRO A 336 1.78 -6.33 31.89
CA PRO A 336 0.81 -7.13 32.62
C PRO A 336 -0.59 -6.84 32.07
N GLY A 337 -1.05 -7.65 31.11
CA GLY A 337 -2.45 -7.58 30.69
C GLY A 337 -2.67 -7.81 29.17
N PRO A 338 -3.91 -8.02 28.72
CA PRO A 338 -4.26 -8.36 27.35
C PRO A 338 -4.34 -7.14 26.42
N ARG A 339 -3.77 -6.01 26.75
CA ARG A 339 -3.96 -4.75 26.03
C ARG A 339 -2.63 -4.17 25.56
N TYR A 340 -2.32 -4.40 24.30
CA TYR A 340 -1.27 -3.68 23.60
C TYR A 340 -1.93 -2.86 22.51
N PRO A 341 -1.95 -1.53 22.63
CA PRO A 341 -2.56 -0.71 21.60
C PRO A 341 -1.70 -0.79 20.33
N CYS A 342 -2.26 -1.35 19.27
CA CYS A 342 -1.76 -1.06 17.94
C CYS A 342 -2.10 0.38 17.63
N GLU A 343 -1.09 1.18 17.35
CA GLU A 343 -1.27 2.56 16.90
C GLU A 343 -1.28 2.59 15.39
N CYS A 344 -2.33 3.14 14.83
CA CYS A 344 -2.54 3.20 13.37
C CYS A 344 -3.07 4.57 12.94
N TYR A 345 -3.10 4.77 11.63
CA TYR A 345 -3.79 5.91 11.04
C TYR A 345 -5.10 5.49 10.38
N VAL A 346 -6.12 6.29 10.62
CA VAL A 346 -7.35 6.31 9.84
C VAL A 346 -7.26 7.51 8.91
N PHE A 347 -7.13 7.25 7.62
CA PHE A 347 -7.12 8.28 6.60
C PHE A 347 -8.52 8.48 6.04
N ARG A 348 -8.89 9.74 5.77
CA ARG A 348 -10.02 10.08 4.91
C ARG A 348 -9.60 11.16 3.91
N ILE A 349 -9.97 10.95 2.67
CA ILE A 349 -9.89 11.97 1.63
C ILE A 349 -11.32 12.32 1.26
N VAL A 350 -11.74 13.52 1.59
CA VAL A 350 -13.07 14.04 1.27
C VAL A 350 -12.92 15.29 0.44
N ASP A 351 -13.55 15.28 -0.75
CA ASP A 351 -13.32 16.28 -1.77
C ASP A 351 -11.81 16.37 -2.11
N ASP A 352 -11.17 17.47 -1.78
CA ASP A 352 -9.73 17.69 -1.98
C ASP A 352 -8.97 17.84 -0.66
N VAL A 353 -9.52 17.32 0.44
CA VAL A 353 -8.90 17.39 1.76
C VAL A 353 -8.48 16.00 2.22
N LEU A 354 -7.19 15.81 2.48
CA LEU A 354 -6.64 14.64 3.15
C LEU A 354 -6.65 14.87 4.66
N VAL A 355 -7.22 13.93 5.37
CA VAL A 355 -7.20 13.85 6.84
C VAL A 355 -6.47 12.58 7.25
N ALA A 356 -5.55 12.69 8.21
CA ALA A 356 -4.91 11.57 8.89
C ALA A 356 -5.21 11.66 10.38
N ALA A 357 -5.94 10.70 10.90
CA ALA A 357 -6.32 10.64 12.31
C ALA A 357 -5.59 9.50 13.00
N HIS A 358 -4.92 9.79 14.11
CA HIS A 358 -4.26 8.79 14.93
C HIS A 358 -5.30 8.01 15.74
N TYR A 359 -5.25 6.70 15.62
CA TYR A 359 -6.12 5.77 16.35
C TYR A 359 -5.30 4.73 17.09
N THR A 360 -5.59 4.56 18.37
CA THR A 360 -5.08 3.46 19.16
C THR A 360 -6.16 2.38 19.19
N ALA A 361 -5.83 1.14 18.83
CA ALA A 361 -6.81 0.05 18.73
C ALA A 361 -7.36 -0.39 20.10
N GLU A 362 -7.98 0.56 20.79
CA GLU A 362 -8.70 0.40 22.05
C GLU A 362 -10.15 0.93 21.87
N PRO A 363 -11.11 0.47 22.67
CA PRO A 363 -12.45 1.04 22.63
C PRO A 363 -12.44 2.56 22.86
N GLY A 364 -12.93 3.34 21.89
CA GLY A 364 -12.91 4.80 21.94
C GLY A 364 -11.54 5.44 21.67
N GLY A 365 -10.62 4.71 21.05
CA GLY A 365 -9.19 4.96 20.97
C GLY A 365 -8.72 6.09 20.06
N TRP A 366 -9.51 7.14 19.82
CA TRP A 366 -8.97 8.35 19.21
C TRP A 366 -7.95 8.99 20.15
N ASN A 367 -6.71 9.07 19.73
CA ASN A 367 -5.69 9.69 20.54
C ASN A 367 -5.83 11.22 20.48
N THR A 368 -6.44 11.78 21.52
CA THR A 368 -6.59 13.22 21.72
C THR A 368 -5.58 13.77 22.72
N SER A 369 -4.57 12.99 23.14
CA SER A 369 -3.58 13.40 24.13
C SER A 369 -2.85 14.68 23.68
N LYS A 370 -2.39 15.47 24.63
CA LYS A 370 -1.60 16.69 24.38
C LYS A 370 -0.30 16.43 23.59
N HIS A 371 0.13 15.16 23.50
CA HIS A 371 1.28 14.72 22.72
C HIS A 371 0.93 14.26 21.30
N ALA A 372 -0.35 14.09 20.98
CA ALA A 372 -0.83 13.65 19.68
C ALA A 372 -1.21 14.72 18.65
N PRO A 373 -1.30 16.05 18.95
CA PRO A 373 -1.72 17.03 17.94
C PRO A 373 -0.81 17.04 16.71
N GLN A 374 0.46 16.71 16.87
CA GLN A 374 1.42 16.61 15.76
C GLN A 374 1.20 15.38 14.88
N LEU A 375 0.50 14.36 15.37
CA LEU A 375 0.21 13.13 14.64
C LEU A 375 -1.08 13.25 13.83
N THR A 376 -2.02 14.08 14.24
CA THR A 376 -3.21 14.39 13.44
C THR A 376 -2.88 15.41 12.37
N PHE A 377 -3.43 15.23 11.17
CA PHE A 377 -3.05 16.05 10.04
C PHE A 377 -4.22 16.29 9.09
N VAL A 378 -4.26 17.51 8.57
CA VAL A 378 -5.22 17.95 7.55
C VAL A 378 -4.47 18.73 6.48
N LYS A 379 -4.71 18.41 5.22
CA LYS A 379 -4.03 19.03 4.07
C LYS A 379 -4.97 19.13 2.89
N ASP A 380 -4.95 20.28 2.21
CA ASP A 380 -5.49 20.41 0.85
C ASP A 380 -4.55 19.67 -0.13
N ILE A 381 -5.12 18.78 -0.94
CA ILE A 381 -4.39 17.95 -1.90
C ILE A 381 -4.50 18.44 -3.34
N LYS A 382 -5.19 19.58 -3.59
CA LYS A 382 -5.15 20.22 -4.90
C LYS A 382 -3.74 20.62 -5.27
N VAL A 383 -3.36 20.36 -6.49
CA VAL A 383 -2.17 20.98 -7.08
C VAL A 383 -2.43 22.46 -7.19
N LYS A 384 -1.56 23.26 -6.59
CA LYS A 384 -1.57 24.72 -6.68
C LYS A 384 -0.98 25.18 -8.00
#